data_d301f97dcd72a106b4abd340f131aca9
#
_entry.id   d301f97dcd72a106b4abd340f131aca9
#
_cell.length_a   1.000
_cell.length_b   1.000
_cell.length_c   1.000
_cell.angle_alpha   90.00
_cell.angle_beta   90.00
_cell.angle_gamma   90.00
#
_symmetry.space_group_name_H-M   'P 1'
#
loop_
_entity.id
_entity.type
_entity.pdbx_description
1 polymer ?
#
loop_
_entity_poly.entity_id
_entity_poly.type
_entity_poly.pdbx_seq_one_letter_code
_entity_poly.pdbx_strand_id
1 'polypeptide(L)'
;NDSKAFSGDIKQSAAFMAGFVDRVLAATGATKVDLVGHSQGGGALPRAYIKWYGGDQKVDQLIGLTPNNHGTTLGGMLNLVNWLRQEIPTLDDKVFHSSNQTGLMQQLVGSEFFNQLNDDIEVYPNIDYTVITTKLDTVVTPYTSEFLEGSNVNNVVLQDVCPADVHRHQNMTYSDVALQLVLKELQEDRLSWQIPVQCHRYQPYLKASDL
;
A
#
# COMPACT_ATOMS: atom_id res chain seq x y z
N ASN A 1 9.62 17.57 3.68
CA ASN A 1 10.10 16.24 3.34
C ASN A 1 10.98 16.39 2.11
N ASP A 2 12.30 16.32 2.30
CA ASP A 2 13.26 16.39 1.20
C ASP A 2 13.10 15.12 0.36
N SER A 3 12.11 15.18 -0.43
CA SER A 3 11.69 14.47 -1.61
C SER A 3 12.66 13.39 -2.14
N LYS A 4 13.01 12.42 -1.30
CA LYS A 4 13.60 11.17 -1.80
C LYS A 4 12.51 10.23 -2.31
N ALA A 5 11.26 10.73 -2.38
CA ALA A 5 10.09 9.96 -2.74
C ALA A 5 10.14 8.57 -2.06
N PHE A 6 9.75 7.50 -2.76
CA PHE A 6 9.79 6.12 -2.26
C PHE A 6 11.22 5.51 -2.20
N SER A 7 12.28 6.25 -2.57
CA SER A 7 13.66 5.75 -2.59
C SER A 7 14.43 5.97 -1.28
N GLY A 8 13.91 6.79 -0.38
CA GLY A 8 14.51 7.02 0.93
C GLY A 8 14.31 5.83 1.88
N ASP A 9 15.10 5.78 2.95
CA ASP A 9 15.00 4.74 3.97
C ASP A 9 13.59 4.66 4.56
N ILE A 10 12.99 3.47 4.54
CA ILE A 10 11.59 3.26 4.94
C ILE A 10 11.41 3.50 6.45
N LYS A 11 12.39 3.11 7.29
CA LYS A 11 12.31 3.35 8.74
C LYS A 11 12.33 4.86 9.07
N GLN A 12 13.17 5.63 8.36
CA GLN A 12 13.16 7.11 8.52
C GLN A 12 11.83 7.71 8.06
N SER A 13 11.27 7.21 6.97
CA SER A 13 9.95 7.65 6.49
C SER A 13 8.84 7.28 7.48
N ALA A 14 8.91 6.11 8.13
CA ALA A 14 7.98 5.68 9.16
C ALA A 14 8.08 6.55 10.43
N ALA A 15 9.28 6.94 10.83
CA ALA A 15 9.47 7.90 11.95
C ALA A 15 8.85 9.27 11.63
N PHE A 16 8.98 9.74 10.38
CA PHE A 16 8.30 10.97 9.94
C PHE A 16 6.79 10.83 9.96
N MET A 17 6.26 9.68 9.50
CA MET A 17 4.83 9.36 9.54
C MET A 17 4.29 9.40 10.97
N ALA A 18 5.03 8.86 11.97
CA ALA A 18 4.64 8.93 13.36
C ALA A 18 4.37 10.36 13.84
N GLY A 19 5.29 11.28 13.56
CA GLY A 19 5.10 12.69 13.89
C GLY A 19 3.94 13.35 13.12
N PHE A 20 3.62 12.86 11.91
CA PHE A 20 2.46 13.33 11.17
C PHE A 20 1.15 12.86 11.81
N VAL A 21 1.04 11.58 12.14
CA VAL A 21 -0.13 11.00 12.82
C VAL A 21 -0.37 11.69 14.16
N ASP A 22 0.67 11.96 14.94
CA ASP A 22 0.54 12.68 16.21
C ASP A 22 -0.08 14.07 16.05
N ARG A 23 0.29 14.79 14.99
CA ARG A 23 -0.33 16.09 14.69
C ARG A 23 -1.79 15.96 14.26
N VAL A 24 -2.14 14.92 13.51
CA VAL A 24 -3.54 14.65 13.12
C VAL A 24 -4.38 14.37 14.36
N LEU A 25 -3.94 13.46 15.22
CA LEU A 25 -4.64 13.12 16.46
C LEU A 25 -4.81 14.35 17.37
N ALA A 26 -3.76 15.15 17.53
CA ALA A 26 -3.82 16.38 18.32
C ALA A 26 -4.78 17.44 17.73
N ALA A 27 -4.85 17.53 16.40
CA ALA A 27 -5.71 18.50 15.73
C ALA A 27 -7.18 18.09 15.69
N THR A 28 -7.47 16.79 15.65
CA THR A 28 -8.84 16.27 15.53
C THR A 28 -9.45 15.87 16.88
N GLY A 29 -8.62 15.61 17.88
CA GLY A 29 -9.05 15.03 19.16
C GLY A 29 -9.38 13.55 19.07
N ALA A 30 -9.17 12.90 17.93
CA ALA A 30 -9.33 11.46 17.75
C ALA A 30 -8.26 10.69 18.55
N THR A 31 -8.60 9.48 18.96
CA THR A 31 -7.66 8.59 19.68
C THR A 31 -6.90 7.66 18.75
N LYS A 32 -7.46 7.36 17.57
CA LYS A 32 -6.88 6.51 16.55
C LYS A 32 -7.10 7.09 15.14
N VAL A 33 -6.39 6.57 14.17
CA VAL A 33 -6.50 6.89 12.75
C VAL A 33 -6.69 5.64 11.92
N ASP A 34 -7.42 5.78 10.81
CA ASP A 34 -7.42 4.82 9.72
C ASP A 34 -6.36 5.22 8.69
N LEU A 35 -5.62 4.24 8.22
CA LEU A 35 -4.59 4.43 7.22
C LEU A 35 -5.03 3.80 5.90
N VAL A 36 -5.09 4.59 4.85
CA VAL A 36 -5.32 4.11 3.49
C VAL A 36 -4.11 4.47 2.65
N GLY A 37 -3.51 3.49 2.00
CA GLY A 37 -2.31 3.73 1.23
C GLY A 37 -2.17 2.82 0.01
N HIS A 38 -1.31 3.23 -0.92
CA HIS A 38 -1.01 2.49 -2.13
C HIS A 38 0.46 2.05 -2.14
N SER A 39 0.72 0.82 -2.61
CA SER A 39 2.07 0.30 -2.79
C SER A 39 2.88 0.34 -1.48
N GLN A 40 4.09 0.92 -1.47
CA GLN A 40 4.89 1.13 -0.24
C GLN A 40 4.10 1.88 0.85
N GLY A 41 3.24 2.83 0.45
CA GLY A 41 2.41 3.61 1.38
C GLY A 41 1.21 2.85 1.95
N GLY A 42 0.85 1.71 1.38
CA GLY A 42 -0.20 0.81 1.88
C GLY A 42 0.36 -0.44 2.58
N GLY A 43 1.66 -0.69 2.50
CA GLY A 43 2.32 -1.88 3.03
C GLY A 43 3.49 -1.54 3.94
N ALA A 44 4.70 -1.59 3.41
CA ALA A 44 5.96 -1.49 4.15
C ALA A 44 6.05 -0.27 5.06
N LEU A 45 5.66 0.92 4.60
CA LEU A 45 5.77 2.16 5.35
C LEU A 45 4.85 2.21 6.59
N PRO A 46 3.52 2.04 6.45
CA PRO A 46 2.63 2.07 7.61
C PRO A 46 2.87 0.89 8.56
N ARG A 47 3.22 -0.29 8.06
CA ARG A 47 3.57 -1.43 8.92
C ARG A 47 4.87 -1.18 9.72
N ALA A 48 5.87 -0.51 9.12
CA ALA A 48 7.06 -0.07 9.84
C ALA A 48 6.72 0.97 10.92
N TYR A 49 5.79 1.89 10.66
CA TYR A 49 5.28 2.81 11.66
C TYR A 49 4.58 2.07 12.80
N ILE A 50 3.70 1.13 12.48
CA ILE A 50 2.97 0.32 13.47
C ILE A 50 3.96 -0.43 14.35
N LYS A 51 4.94 -1.13 13.75
CA LYS A 51 5.86 -2.02 14.48
C LYS A 51 6.90 -1.28 15.31
N TRP A 52 7.44 -0.17 14.84
CA TRP A 52 8.64 0.44 15.46
C TRP A 52 8.45 1.84 16.01
N TYR A 53 7.32 2.50 15.72
CA TYR A 53 7.15 3.91 16.08
C TYR A 53 5.82 4.20 16.80
N GLY A 54 5.25 3.19 17.47
CA GLY A 54 4.09 3.34 18.34
C GLY A 54 2.75 3.44 17.59
N GLY A 55 2.71 3.04 16.33
CA GLY A 55 1.48 2.99 15.54
C GLY A 55 0.50 1.92 16.03
N ASP A 56 1.00 0.87 16.70
CA ASP A 56 0.19 -0.20 17.29
C ASP A 56 -0.87 0.30 18.28
N GLN A 57 -0.64 1.46 18.91
CA GLN A 57 -1.59 2.09 19.84
C GLN A 57 -2.47 3.17 19.17
N LYS A 58 -2.15 3.59 17.95
CA LYS A 58 -2.73 4.77 17.30
C LYS A 58 -3.47 4.47 16.00
N VAL A 59 -3.27 3.28 15.43
CA VAL A 59 -3.95 2.85 14.20
C VAL A 59 -5.13 1.98 14.57
N ASP A 60 -6.28 2.23 13.95
CA ASP A 60 -7.47 1.39 14.08
C ASP A 60 -7.53 0.37 12.94
N GLN A 61 -7.32 0.83 11.71
CA GLN A 61 -7.24 -0.04 10.55
C GLN A 61 -6.18 0.42 9.53
N LEU A 62 -5.65 -0.55 8.77
CA LEU A 62 -4.75 -0.33 7.64
C LEU A 62 -5.35 -0.95 6.38
N ILE A 63 -5.68 -0.11 5.41
CA ILE A 63 -6.20 -0.52 4.10
C ILE A 63 -5.10 -0.28 3.05
N GLY A 64 -4.54 -1.37 2.52
CA GLY A 64 -3.49 -1.34 1.51
C GLY A 64 -4.04 -1.64 0.11
N LEU A 65 -3.79 -0.72 -0.82
CA LEU A 65 -4.04 -0.91 -2.25
C LEU A 65 -2.75 -1.40 -2.90
N THR A 66 -2.72 -2.63 -3.41
CA THR A 66 -1.52 -3.31 -3.94
C THR A 66 -0.28 -3.10 -3.04
N PRO A 67 -0.38 -3.45 -1.73
CA PRO A 67 0.67 -3.15 -0.77
C PRO A 67 1.87 -4.10 -0.93
N ASN A 68 3.08 -3.60 -0.75
CA ASN A 68 4.29 -4.43 -0.80
C ASN A 68 4.61 -5.11 0.55
N ASN A 69 3.69 -5.89 1.11
CA ASN A 69 3.80 -6.45 2.47
C ASN A 69 4.99 -7.40 2.67
N HIS A 70 5.38 -8.15 1.63
CA HIS A 70 6.55 -9.06 1.66
C HIS A 70 7.60 -8.68 0.61
N GLY A 71 7.52 -7.46 0.08
CA GLY A 71 8.42 -6.99 -0.96
C GLY A 71 8.03 -7.44 -2.37
N THR A 72 8.92 -7.17 -3.31
CA THR A 72 8.74 -7.54 -4.71
C THR A 72 9.99 -8.21 -5.27
N THR A 73 9.83 -8.95 -6.37
CA THR A 73 10.95 -9.50 -7.12
C THR A 73 11.76 -8.39 -7.81
N LEU A 74 12.98 -8.71 -8.22
CA LEU A 74 13.79 -7.78 -9.02
C LEU A 74 13.09 -7.38 -10.34
N GLY A 75 12.35 -8.31 -10.96
CA GLY A 75 11.55 -8.02 -12.16
C GLY A 75 10.44 -7.01 -11.89
N GLY A 76 9.70 -7.15 -10.80
CA GLY A 76 8.70 -6.19 -10.37
C GLY A 76 9.29 -4.81 -10.05
N MET A 77 10.44 -4.78 -9.37
CA MET A 77 11.15 -3.54 -9.10
C MET A 77 11.59 -2.83 -10.39
N LEU A 78 12.09 -3.57 -11.36
CA LEU A 78 12.47 -3.00 -12.67
C LEU A 78 11.25 -2.46 -13.42
N ASN A 79 10.09 -3.13 -13.36
CA ASN A 79 8.86 -2.62 -13.93
C ASN A 79 8.43 -1.30 -13.31
N LEU A 80 8.50 -1.20 -11.97
CA LEU A 80 8.22 0.05 -11.26
C LEU A 80 9.15 1.17 -11.70
N VAL A 81 10.45 0.90 -11.73
CA VAL A 81 11.48 1.89 -12.15
C VAL A 81 11.24 2.37 -13.58
N ASN A 82 10.97 1.45 -14.51
CA ASN A 82 10.73 1.79 -15.90
C ASN A 82 9.46 2.65 -16.07
N TRP A 83 8.38 2.30 -15.37
CA TRP A 83 7.16 3.09 -15.38
C TRP A 83 7.40 4.51 -14.85
N LEU A 84 8.08 4.64 -13.72
CA LEU A 84 8.38 5.95 -13.12
C LEU A 84 9.22 6.84 -14.04
N ARG A 85 10.19 6.27 -14.75
CA ARG A 85 10.99 7.01 -15.74
C ARG A 85 10.15 7.54 -16.89
N GLN A 86 9.13 6.81 -17.29
CA GLN A 86 8.23 7.22 -18.37
C GLN A 86 7.26 8.32 -17.95
N GLU A 87 6.64 8.16 -16.77
CA GLU A 87 5.58 9.07 -16.30
C GLU A 87 6.13 10.33 -15.63
N ILE A 88 7.29 10.23 -14.98
CA ILE A 88 7.88 11.34 -14.21
C ILE A 88 9.38 11.46 -14.53
N PRO A 89 9.75 11.91 -15.74
CA PRO A 89 11.16 12.00 -16.15
C PRO A 89 12.05 12.83 -15.21
N THR A 90 11.46 13.82 -14.53
CA THR A 90 12.18 14.66 -13.56
C THR A 90 12.59 13.94 -12.28
N LEU A 91 12.05 12.75 -12.01
CA LEU A 91 12.47 11.90 -10.89
C LEU A 91 13.75 11.13 -11.19
N ASP A 92 14.11 10.94 -12.46
CA ASP A 92 15.24 10.09 -12.86
C ASP A 92 16.55 10.57 -12.20
N ASP A 93 16.85 11.86 -12.28
CA ASP A 93 18.06 12.43 -11.69
C ASP A 93 18.07 12.34 -10.16
N LYS A 94 16.92 12.55 -9.51
CA LYS A 94 16.82 12.60 -8.05
C LYS A 94 16.79 11.23 -7.40
N VAL A 95 16.19 10.26 -8.07
CA VAL A 95 15.94 8.92 -7.53
C VAL A 95 17.04 7.95 -7.93
N PHE A 96 17.44 7.94 -9.21
CA PHE A 96 18.31 6.90 -9.75
C PHE A 96 19.79 7.29 -9.81
N HIS A 97 20.11 8.59 -9.80
CA HIS A 97 21.49 9.08 -9.74
C HIS A 97 21.93 9.49 -8.32
N SER A 98 21.03 9.45 -7.33
CA SER A 98 21.43 9.65 -5.94
C SER A 98 22.14 8.40 -5.41
N SER A 99 23.20 8.58 -4.66
CA SER A 99 23.96 7.51 -4.01
C SER A 99 23.15 6.76 -2.90
N ASN A 100 21.91 7.14 -2.66
CA ASN A 100 21.10 6.62 -1.56
C ASN A 100 19.77 6.06 -2.08
N GLN A 101 19.83 4.86 -2.66
CA GLN A 101 18.66 4.09 -3.13
C GLN A 101 18.19 3.07 -2.07
N THR A 102 18.44 3.33 -0.79
CA THR A 102 18.18 2.40 0.31
C THR A 102 16.73 1.89 0.28
N GLY A 103 15.75 2.79 0.10
CA GLY A 103 14.34 2.42 0.06
C GLY A 103 13.96 1.50 -1.09
N LEU A 104 14.62 1.57 -2.25
CA LEU A 104 14.39 0.65 -3.35
C LEU A 104 14.90 -0.76 -3.01
N MET A 105 16.10 -0.85 -2.45
CA MET A 105 16.68 -2.12 -2.04
C MET A 105 15.92 -2.76 -0.88
N GLN A 106 15.41 -1.95 0.04
CA GLN A 106 14.55 -2.42 1.13
C GLN A 106 13.25 -3.06 0.65
N GLN A 107 12.76 -2.70 -0.54
CA GLN A 107 11.52 -3.24 -1.10
C GLN A 107 11.69 -4.59 -1.80
N LEU A 108 12.90 -5.10 -1.95
CA LEU A 108 13.12 -6.43 -2.53
C LEU A 108 12.73 -7.53 -1.54
N VAL A 109 12.14 -8.61 -2.08
CA VAL A 109 11.87 -9.82 -1.33
C VAL A 109 13.15 -10.37 -0.69
N GLY A 110 13.07 -10.78 0.56
CA GLY A 110 14.22 -11.29 1.32
C GLY A 110 15.22 -10.22 1.79
N SER A 111 14.90 -8.94 1.61
CA SER A 111 15.71 -7.87 2.19
C SER A 111 15.72 -7.96 3.73
N GLU A 112 16.79 -7.50 4.35
CA GLU A 112 16.87 -7.43 5.82
C GLU A 112 15.71 -6.62 6.42
N PHE A 113 15.27 -5.57 5.70
CA PHE A 113 14.12 -4.77 6.12
C PHE A 113 12.85 -5.63 6.24
N PHE A 114 12.48 -6.41 5.21
CA PHE A 114 11.29 -7.24 5.26
C PHE A 114 11.44 -8.44 6.21
N ASN A 115 12.62 -9.01 6.33
CA ASN A 115 12.88 -10.03 7.33
C ASN A 115 12.58 -9.50 8.74
N GLN A 116 13.05 -8.28 9.08
CA GLN A 116 12.76 -7.65 10.36
C GLN A 116 11.30 -7.20 10.50
N LEU A 117 10.66 -6.71 9.41
CA LEU A 117 9.28 -6.23 9.44
C LEU A 117 8.30 -7.37 9.69
N ASN A 118 8.55 -8.53 9.08
CA ASN A 118 7.68 -9.71 9.13
C ASN A 118 8.11 -10.74 10.21
N ASP A 119 9.18 -10.44 10.98
CA ASP A 119 9.61 -11.26 12.10
C ASP A 119 8.67 -11.08 13.31
N ASP A 120 8.44 -12.14 14.08
CA ASP A 120 7.61 -12.24 15.28
C ASP A 120 6.11 -11.92 15.03
N ILE A 121 5.76 -10.66 14.85
CA ILE A 121 4.38 -10.18 14.73
C ILE A 121 4.21 -9.51 13.38
N GLU A 122 3.49 -10.16 12.50
CA GLU A 122 3.15 -9.62 11.18
C GLU A 122 1.96 -8.66 11.24
N VAL A 123 0.93 -9.02 12.01
CA VAL A 123 -0.30 -8.24 12.21
C VAL A 123 -0.60 -8.09 13.70
N TYR A 124 -1.02 -6.92 14.12
CA TYR A 124 -1.36 -6.62 15.51
C TYR A 124 -2.84 -6.91 15.75
N PRO A 125 -3.22 -7.58 16.87
CA PRO A 125 -4.60 -8.07 17.08
C PRO A 125 -5.63 -6.96 17.30
N ASN A 126 -5.19 -5.73 17.57
CA ASN A 126 -6.03 -4.55 17.80
C ASN A 126 -6.12 -3.62 16.60
N ILE A 127 -5.65 -4.05 15.44
CA ILE A 127 -5.69 -3.31 14.17
C ILE A 127 -6.33 -4.21 13.13
N ASP A 128 -7.31 -3.72 12.40
CA ASP A 128 -7.89 -4.43 11.26
C ASP A 128 -7.07 -4.15 9.99
N TYR A 129 -6.85 -5.20 9.18
CA TYR A 129 -6.06 -5.09 7.96
C TYR A 129 -6.90 -5.49 6.75
N THR A 130 -6.92 -4.63 5.73
CA THR A 130 -7.51 -4.97 4.44
C THR A 130 -6.47 -4.79 3.35
N VAL A 131 -6.24 -5.86 2.60
CA VAL A 131 -5.38 -5.89 1.41
C VAL A 131 -6.27 -5.96 0.18
N ILE A 132 -6.18 -4.97 -0.70
CA ILE A 132 -6.90 -4.95 -1.98
C ILE A 132 -5.86 -5.08 -3.09
N THR A 133 -5.86 -6.22 -3.77
CA THR A 133 -4.86 -6.55 -4.78
C THR A 133 -5.47 -6.88 -6.14
N THR A 134 -4.63 -7.03 -7.14
CA THR A 134 -5.01 -7.45 -8.50
C THR A 134 -4.11 -8.57 -9.02
N LYS A 135 -4.71 -9.58 -9.68
CA LYS A 135 -3.96 -10.63 -10.37
C LYS A 135 -3.07 -10.07 -11.50
N LEU A 136 -3.30 -8.81 -11.90
CA LEU A 136 -2.59 -8.13 -12.98
C LEU A 136 -1.42 -7.26 -12.46
N ASP A 137 -1.06 -7.39 -11.17
CA ASP A 137 0.08 -6.65 -10.63
C ASP A 137 1.39 -7.13 -11.26
N THR A 138 2.14 -6.19 -11.83
CA THR A 138 3.45 -6.43 -12.45
C THR A 138 4.58 -5.74 -11.69
N VAL A 139 4.25 -5.04 -10.60
CA VAL A 139 5.18 -4.32 -9.74
C VAL A 139 5.41 -5.10 -8.45
N VAL A 140 4.37 -5.37 -7.68
CA VAL A 140 4.48 -6.27 -6.52
C VAL A 140 4.25 -7.69 -7.01
N THR A 141 5.32 -8.46 -7.14
CA THR A 141 5.29 -9.78 -7.77
C THR A 141 5.93 -10.86 -6.89
N PRO A 142 5.30 -12.04 -6.78
CA PRO A 142 3.93 -12.34 -7.24
C PRO A 142 2.89 -11.55 -6.46
N TYR A 143 1.70 -11.30 -7.02
CA TYR A 143 0.65 -10.51 -6.34
C TYR A 143 0.25 -11.11 -4.97
N THR A 144 0.45 -12.40 -4.78
CA THR A 144 0.21 -13.07 -3.49
C THR A 144 1.19 -12.66 -2.39
N SER A 145 2.33 -12.01 -2.72
CA SER A 145 3.23 -11.43 -1.74
C SER A 145 2.66 -10.15 -1.07
N GLU A 146 1.53 -9.69 -1.55
CA GLU A 146 0.77 -8.59 -0.94
C GLU A 146 -0.07 -9.05 0.26
N PHE A 147 -0.46 -10.33 0.31
CA PHE A 147 -1.33 -10.87 1.35
C PHE A 147 -0.69 -10.83 2.74
N LEU A 148 -1.52 -10.67 3.75
CA LEU A 148 -1.17 -10.81 5.16
C LEU A 148 -1.92 -12.02 5.73
N GLU A 149 -1.43 -12.57 6.83
CA GLU A 149 -2.06 -13.69 7.53
C GLU A 149 -2.50 -13.26 8.92
N GLY A 150 -3.76 -13.57 9.27
CA GLY A 150 -4.33 -13.27 10.58
C GLY A 150 -5.84 -13.32 10.60
N SER A 151 -6.43 -13.45 11.79
CA SER A 151 -7.89 -13.48 11.98
C SER A 151 -8.56 -12.11 11.77
N ASN A 152 -7.78 -11.05 11.79
CA ASN A 152 -8.15 -9.65 11.59
C ASN A 152 -7.66 -9.13 10.22
N VAL A 153 -7.43 -10.03 9.27
CA VAL A 153 -6.98 -9.71 7.91
C VAL A 153 -8.07 -10.07 6.90
N ASN A 154 -8.33 -9.15 5.98
CA ASN A 154 -9.19 -9.33 4.83
C ASN A 154 -8.37 -9.13 3.54
N ASN A 155 -8.04 -10.23 2.85
CA ASN A 155 -7.35 -10.18 1.56
C ASN A 155 -8.36 -10.24 0.41
N VAL A 156 -8.49 -9.18 -0.36
CA VAL A 156 -9.45 -9.02 -1.45
C VAL A 156 -8.71 -8.93 -2.79
N VAL A 157 -9.06 -9.80 -3.72
CA VAL A 157 -8.56 -9.76 -5.10
C VAL A 157 -9.61 -9.15 -6.01
N LEU A 158 -9.29 -8.08 -6.73
CA LEU A 158 -10.26 -7.36 -7.57
C LEU A 158 -11.01 -8.28 -8.54
N GLN A 159 -10.30 -9.20 -9.20
CA GLN A 159 -10.89 -10.09 -10.20
C GLN A 159 -11.80 -11.18 -9.59
N ASP A 160 -11.72 -11.43 -8.28
CA ASP A 160 -12.64 -12.33 -7.60
C ASP A 160 -13.95 -11.61 -7.23
N VAL A 161 -13.90 -10.29 -7.07
CA VAL A 161 -15.06 -9.40 -6.86
C VAL A 161 -15.66 -8.98 -8.20
N CYS A 162 -14.82 -8.52 -9.11
CA CYS A 162 -15.18 -8.05 -10.45
C CYS A 162 -14.24 -8.65 -11.51
N PRO A 163 -14.60 -9.79 -12.13
CA PRO A 163 -13.74 -10.48 -13.08
C PRO A 163 -13.30 -9.64 -14.29
N ALA A 164 -14.05 -8.61 -14.63
CA ALA A 164 -13.75 -7.70 -15.74
C ALA A 164 -12.88 -6.49 -15.33
N ASP A 165 -12.47 -6.37 -14.07
CA ASP A 165 -11.57 -5.30 -13.64
C ASP A 165 -10.18 -5.54 -14.22
N VAL A 166 -9.61 -4.50 -14.88
CA VAL A 166 -8.32 -4.56 -15.59
C VAL A 166 -7.26 -3.69 -14.95
N HIS A 167 -7.55 -3.12 -13.78
CA HIS A 167 -6.59 -2.28 -13.09
C HIS A 167 -5.38 -3.09 -12.64
N ARG A 168 -4.24 -2.42 -12.75
CA ARG A 168 -2.91 -2.92 -12.39
C ARG A 168 -2.37 -2.13 -11.20
N HIS A 169 -1.14 -2.40 -10.81
CA HIS A 169 -0.48 -1.68 -9.71
C HIS A 169 -0.61 -0.15 -9.83
N GLN A 170 -0.22 0.40 -10.99
CA GLN A 170 -0.07 1.83 -11.19
C GLN A 170 -1.39 2.61 -11.15
N ASN A 171 -2.47 1.97 -11.56
CA ASN A 171 -3.79 2.61 -11.66
C ASN A 171 -4.84 2.04 -10.68
N MET A 172 -4.40 1.26 -9.69
CA MET A 172 -5.26 0.70 -8.65
C MET A 172 -6.12 1.76 -7.95
N THR A 173 -5.56 2.94 -7.71
CA THR A 173 -6.25 4.06 -7.06
C THR A 173 -7.36 4.69 -7.92
N TYR A 174 -7.48 4.31 -9.18
CA TYR A 174 -8.55 4.73 -10.10
C TYR A 174 -9.62 3.65 -10.30
N SER A 175 -9.46 2.46 -9.70
CA SER A 175 -10.47 1.41 -9.76
C SER A 175 -11.69 1.77 -8.93
N ASP A 176 -12.86 1.87 -9.57
CA ASP A 176 -14.13 2.08 -8.87
C ASP A 176 -14.41 0.95 -7.89
N VAL A 177 -14.01 -0.28 -8.22
CA VAL A 177 -14.15 -1.45 -7.36
C VAL A 177 -13.28 -1.30 -6.12
N ALA A 178 -12.00 -0.95 -6.28
CA ALA A 178 -11.10 -0.73 -5.15
C ALA A 178 -11.59 0.40 -4.24
N LEU A 179 -12.07 1.52 -4.83
CA LEU A 179 -12.61 2.64 -4.07
C LEU A 179 -13.87 2.28 -3.30
N GLN A 180 -14.79 1.49 -3.89
CA GLN A 180 -15.96 0.98 -3.19
C GLN A 180 -15.58 0.07 -2.02
N LEU A 181 -14.55 -0.78 -2.18
CA LEU A 181 -14.03 -1.63 -1.10
C LEU A 181 -13.44 -0.76 0.02
N VAL A 182 -12.60 0.22 -0.29
CA VAL A 182 -12.06 1.17 0.71
C VAL A 182 -13.19 1.87 1.47
N LEU A 183 -14.19 2.39 0.77
CA LEU A 183 -15.31 3.07 1.41
C LEU A 183 -16.11 2.15 2.34
N LYS A 184 -16.25 0.87 2.00
CA LYS A 184 -16.91 -0.12 2.86
C LYS A 184 -16.13 -0.36 4.15
N GLU A 185 -14.81 -0.46 4.06
CA GLU A 185 -13.95 -0.65 5.23
C GLU A 185 -13.98 0.57 6.16
N LEU A 186 -14.03 1.79 5.61
CA LEU A 186 -14.05 3.03 6.37
C LEU A 186 -15.42 3.36 7.01
N GLN A 187 -16.48 2.61 6.68
CA GLN A 187 -17.81 2.83 7.25
C GLN A 187 -17.96 2.05 8.56
N GLU A 188 -18.25 2.74 9.66
CA GLU A 188 -18.51 2.13 10.96
C GLU A 188 -19.75 1.21 10.97
N ASP A 189 -20.68 1.44 10.03
CA ASP A 189 -21.90 0.64 9.90
C ASP A 189 -21.65 -0.60 9.03
N ARG A 190 -21.47 -1.75 9.69
CA ARG A 190 -21.32 -3.06 9.03
C ARG A 190 -22.48 -3.45 8.10
N LEU A 191 -23.60 -2.74 8.11
CA LEU A 191 -24.69 -2.91 7.14
C LEU A 191 -24.24 -2.56 5.72
N SER A 192 -23.25 -1.71 5.55
CA SER A 192 -22.65 -1.37 4.25
C SER A 192 -22.06 -2.60 3.53
N TRP A 193 -21.62 -3.61 4.28
CA TRP A 193 -21.11 -4.89 3.73
C TRP A 193 -22.17 -5.67 2.94
N GLN A 194 -23.45 -5.41 3.20
CA GLN A 194 -24.57 -6.07 2.49
C GLN A 194 -24.83 -5.42 1.11
N ILE A 195 -24.27 -4.21 0.85
CA ILE A 195 -24.39 -3.59 -0.46
C ILE A 195 -23.34 -4.24 -1.38
N PRO A 196 -23.75 -4.94 -2.44
CA PRO A 196 -22.78 -5.56 -3.34
C PRO A 196 -21.94 -4.49 -4.05
N VAL A 197 -20.66 -4.80 -4.22
CA VAL A 197 -19.77 -3.96 -5.04
C VAL A 197 -20.28 -3.95 -6.47
N GLN A 198 -20.41 -2.77 -7.06
CA GLN A 198 -20.88 -2.63 -8.43
C GLN A 198 -19.71 -2.67 -9.40
N CYS A 199 -19.73 -3.64 -10.29
CA CYS A 199 -18.75 -3.78 -11.37
C CYS A 199 -19.18 -2.90 -12.55
N HIS A 200 -18.76 -1.65 -12.58
CA HIS A 200 -19.07 -0.77 -13.70
C HIS A 200 -18.18 -1.10 -14.91
N ARG A 201 -18.80 -1.17 -16.09
CA ARG A 201 -18.07 -1.36 -17.36
C ARG A 201 -17.35 -0.10 -17.84
N TYR A 202 -17.63 1.04 -17.25
CA TYR A 202 -17.09 2.33 -17.66
C TYR A 202 -15.93 2.73 -16.75
N GLN A 203 -14.74 2.79 -17.33
CA GLN A 203 -13.52 3.25 -16.65
C GLN A 203 -13.01 4.50 -17.36
N PRO A 204 -13.56 5.69 -17.04
CA PRO A 204 -13.31 6.90 -17.82
C PRO A 204 -11.89 7.46 -17.72
N TYR A 205 -11.07 6.90 -16.83
CA TYR A 205 -9.73 7.42 -16.52
C TYR A 205 -8.58 6.56 -17.04
N LEU A 206 -8.85 5.43 -17.70
CA LEU A 206 -7.79 4.64 -18.32
C LEU A 206 -7.36 5.32 -19.61
N LYS A 207 -6.11 5.78 -19.67
CA LYS A 207 -5.50 6.16 -20.94
C LYS A 207 -5.24 4.90 -21.77
N ALA A 208 -5.24 5.02 -23.08
CA ALA A 208 -4.93 3.91 -23.99
C ALA A 208 -3.53 3.28 -23.71
N SER A 209 -2.63 4.04 -23.08
CA SER A 209 -1.32 3.57 -22.60
C SER A 209 -1.39 2.69 -21.37
N ASP A 210 -2.54 2.61 -20.69
CA ASP A 210 -2.73 1.88 -19.43
C ASP A 210 -3.35 0.49 -19.68
N LEU A 211 -3.69 0.20 -20.95
CA LEU A 211 -4.19 -1.08 -21.46
C LEU A 211 -3.06 -1.86 -22.15
#